data_12c9526b24f2da7e955f58e9161cbf14
#
_entry.id   12c9526b24f2da7e955f58e9161cbf14
#
_cell.length_a   1.000
_cell.length_b   1.000
_cell.length_c   1.000
_cell.angle_alpha   90.00
_cell.angle_beta   90.00
_cell.angle_gamma   90.00
#
_symmetry.space_group_name_H-M   'P 1'
#
loop_
_entity.id
_entity.type
_entity.pdbx_description
1 polymer ?
#
loop_
_entity_poly.entity_id
_entity_poly.type
_entity_poly.pdbx_seq_one_letter_code
_entity_poly.pdbx_strand_id
1 'polypeptide(L)'
;MIQATTVSPFSIYIQTEDNRIDTSVASTQIRHLIKWINDMDGSIRYTYGNTETIYDRYTLITFAYNINPNVYDGKTNLLPAGYWKYEVYEVSWIGTVTVSSGNAPITENDVLSPAADTKGVVQGLVTKGKMYLAEKDGTQQVQYTQREAPSSTNYIYYGQ
;
A
#
# COMPACT_ATOMS: atom_id res chain seq x y z
N MET A 1 11.33 -3.97 -1.24
CA MET A 1 10.41 -3.60 -0.13
C MET A 1 10.13 -2.12 -0.23
N ILE A 2 8.87 -1.73 -0.25
CA ILE A 2 8.44 -0.34 -0.25
C ILE A 2 8.70 0.25 1.14
N GLN A 3 9.10 1.53 1.21
CA GLN A 3 9.22 2.28 2.46
C GLN A 3 8.33 3.51 2.37
N ALA A 4 7.52 3.72 3.39
CA ALA A 4 6.62 4.86 3.51
C ALA A 4 6.59 5.35 4.97
N THR A 5 5.96 6.49 5.18
CA THR A 5 5.81 7.08 6.52
C THR A 5 4.34 7.36 6.78
N THR A 6 3.86 7.09 8.00
CA THR A 6 2.48 7.39 8.38
C THR A 6 2.18 8.88 8.21
N VAL A 7 0.90 9.20 7.97
CA VAL A 7 0.44 10.60 7.89
C VAL A 7 1.21 11.43 6.85
N SER A 8 1.74 10.78 5.80
CA SER A 8 2.51 11.44 4.73
C SER A 8 2.14 10.86 3.37
N PRO A 9 2.19 11.66 2.29
CA PRO A 9 2.08 11.13 0.95
C PRO A 9 3.29 10.25 0.64
N PHE A 10 3.09 9.25 -0.20
CA PHE A 10 4.16 8.36 -0.65
C PHE A 10 3.92 7.88 -2.08
N SER A 11 4.94 7.32 -2.66
CA SER A 11 4.88 6.74 -4.01
C SER A 11 5.45 5.35 -4.01
N ILE A 12 4.91 4.49 -4.87
CA ILE A 12 5.41 3.13 -5.07
C ILE A 12 5.85 2.94 -6.51
N TYR A 13 6.88 2.13 -6.68
CA TYR A 13 7.43 1.73 -7.96
C TYR A 13 7.26 0.22 -8.06
N ILE A 14 6.37 -0.22 -8.92
CA ILE A 14 6.02 -1.64 -9.07
C ILE A 14 6.04 -2.03 -10.54
N GLN A 15 6.33 -3.29 -10.80
CA GLN A 15 6.28 -3.82 -12.15
C GLN A 15 4.90 -4.44 -12.38
N THR A 16 4.18 -3.94 -13.36
CA THR A 16 2.84 -4.39 -13.70
C THR A 16 2.72 -4.81 -15.15
N GLU A 17 3.45 -4.17 -16.06
CA GLU A 17 3.33 -4.39 -17.50
C GLU A 17 3.72 -5.83 -17.92
N ASP A 18 4.78 -6.41 -17.35
CA ASP A 18 5.20 -7.76 -17.67
C ASP A 18 4.20 -8.84 -17.20
N ASN A 19 3.40 -8.51 -16.20
CA ASN A 19 2.39 -9.40 -15.62
C ASN A 19 0.96 -9.00 -15.99
N ARG A 20 0.83 -8.14 -16.97
CA ARG A 20 -0.47 -7.66 -17.46
C ARG A 20 -1.34 -8.83 -17.90
N ILE A 21 -2.60 -8.83 -17.42
CA ILE A 21 -3.55 -9.92 -17.65
C ILE A 21 -4.42 -9.62 -18.87
N ASP A 22 -5.04 -8.44 -18.90
CA ASP A 22 -5.90 -8.03 -20.03
C ASP A 22 -5.08 -7.33 -21.10
N THR A 23 -4.73 -8.08 -22.14
CA THR A 23 -4.02 -7.55 -23.31
C THR A 23 -4.95 -7.05 -24.41
N SER A 24 -6.26 -7.18 -24.23
CA SER A 24 -7.27 -6.78 -25.23
C SER A 24 -7.57 -5.28 -25.23
N VAL A 25 -7.28 -4.58 -24.12
CA VAL A 25 -7.45 -3.14 -23.99
C VAL A 25 -6.11 -2.42 -24.00
N ALA A 26 -6.08 -1.11 -24.24
CA ALA A 26 -4.85 -0.34 -24.14
C ALA A 26 -4.38 -0.21 -22.67
N SER A 27 -3.07 -0.01 -22.44
CA SER A 27 -2.53 0.20 -21.08
C SER A 27 -3.16 1.42 -20.39
N THR A 28 -3.57 2.43 -21.16
CA THR A 28 -4.29 3.60 -20.66
C THR A 28 -5.69 3.29 -20.10
N GLN A 29 -6.25 2.13 -20.44
CA GLN A 29 -7.55 1.65 -19.96
C GLN A 29 -7.45 0.74 -18.74
N ILE A 30 -6.27 0.67 -18.13
CA ILE A 30 -6.00 -0.13 -16.95
C ILE A 30 -5.70 0.80 -15.77
N ARG A 31 -6.16 0.40 -14.57
CA ARG A 31 -5.75 0.95 -13.28
C ARG A 31 -5.51 -0.19 -12.31
N HIS A 32 -4.79 0.10 -11.26
CA HIS A 32 -4.44 -0.90 -10.27
C HIS A 32 -5.14 -0.63 -8.94
N LEU A 33 -5.90 -1.62 -8.49
CA LEU A 33 -6.48 -1.66 -7.15
C LEU A 33 -5.46 -2.30 -6.21
N ILE A 34 -5.06 -1.58 -5.18
CA ILE A 34 -4.07 -2.05 -4.23
C ILE A 34 -4.73 -2.42 -2.92
N LYS A 35 -4.48 -3.64 -2.49
CA LYS A 35 -4.90 -4.19 -1.21
C LYS A 35 -3.71 -4.14 -0.26
N TRP A 36 -3.86 -3.41 0.81
CA TRP A 36 -2.91 -3.31 1.90
C TRP A 36 -3.35 -4.19 3.05
N ILE A 37 -2.46 -5.03 3.55
CA ILE A 37 -2.73 -5.97 4.64
C ILE A 37 -1.69 -5.72 5.73
N ASN A 38 -2.14 -5.33 6.91
CA ASN A 38 -1.26 -5.16 8.05
C ASN A 38 -0.81 -6.52 8.60
N ASP A 39 0.49 -6.69 8.80
CA ASP A 39 1.05 -7.96 9.30
C ASP A 39 0.79 -8.19 10.79
N MET A 40 0.48 -7.13 11.57
CA MET A 40 0.28 -7.24 13.01
C MET A 40 -1.15 -7.60 13.39
N ASP A 41 -2.13 -6.89 12.82
CA ASP A 41 -3.53 -7.03 13.20
C ASP A 41 -4.40 -7.64 12.09
N GLY A 42 -3.83 -7.87 10.89
CA GLY A 42 -4.55 -8.41 9.75
C GLY A 42 -5.55 -7.43 9.11
N SER A 43 -5.55 -6.17 9.50
CA SER A 43 -6.46 -5.19 8.92
C SER A 43 -6.19 -4.97 7.43
N ILE A 44 -7.27 -4.83 6.66
CA ILE A 44 -7.21 -4.69 5.21
C ILE A 44 -7.69 -3.30 4.81
N ARG A 45 -7.00 -2.69 3.85
CA ARG A 45 -7.38 -1.44 3.21
C ARG A 45 -7.22 -1.57 1.70
N TYR A 46 -8.11 -0.95 0.95
CA TYR A 46 -8.04 -0.90 -0.51
C TYR A 46 -7.91 0.55 -0.97
N THR A 47 -7.14 0.77 -2.03
CA THR A 47 -7.07 2.09 -2.66
C THR A 47 -6.57 1.99 -4.09
N TYR A 48 -7.10 2.84 -4.97
CA TYR A 48 -6.48 3.17 -6.25
C TYR A 48 -5.40 4.21 -6.05
N GLY A 49 -4.51 4.37 -7.01
CA GLY A 49 -3.54 5.46 -7.00
C GLY A 49 -4.22 6.83 -7.20
N ASN A 50 -3.66 7.87 -6.59
CA ASN A 50 -4.01 9.25 -6.91
C ASN A 50 -3.59 9.62 -8.34
N THR A 51 -2.36 9.26 -8.69
CA THR A 51 -1.87 9.26 -10.07
C THR A 51 -1.17 7.94 -10.35
N GLU A 52 -1.27 7.50 -11.59
CA GLU A 52 -0.63 6.28 -12.07
C GLU A 52 0.03 6.57 -13.41
N THR A 53 1.34 6.35 -13.48
CA THR A 53 2.13 6.57 -14.69
C THR A 53 2.88 5.29 -15.02
N ILE A 54 2.62 4.78 -16.21
CA ILE A 54 3.23 3.56 -16.72
C ILE A 54 4.50 3.94 -17.49
N TYR A 55 5.62 3.35 -17.10
CA TYR A 55 6.91 3.42 -17.77
C TYR A 55 7.30 2.04 -18.27
N ASP A 56 8.27 1.95 -19.17
CA ASP A 56 8.69 0.69 -19.79
C ASP A 56 9.11 -0.40 -18.80
N ARG A 57 9.60 -0.03 -17.62
CA ARG A 57 10.13 -0.98 -16.63
C ARG A 57 9.39 -0.99 -15.30
N TYR A 58 8.55 -0.01 -15.05
CA TYR A 58 7.81 0.10 -13.79
C TYR A 58 6.58 0.98 -13.96
N THR A 59 5.64 0.80 -13.10
CA THR A 59 4.52 1.71 -12.92
C THR A 59 4.71 2.50 -11.64
N LEU A 60 4.66 3.83 -11.76
CA LEU A 60 4.70 4.74 -10.63
C LEU A 60 3.28 5.04 -10.19
N ILE A 61 2.97 4.74 -8.95
CA ILE A 61 1.67 5.05 -8.34
C ILE A 61 1.90 5.93 -7.12
N THR A 62 1.16 7.04 -7.04
CA THR A 62 1.25 8.00 -5.94
C THR A 62 0.03 7.91 -5.04
N PHE A 63 0.22 8.17 -3.75
CA PHE A 63 -0.82 8.20 -2.74
C PHE A 63 -0.73 9.47 -1.92
N ALA A 64 -1.89 10.00 -1.54
CA ALA A 64 -2.00 11.10 -0.62
C ALA A 64 -2.47 10.60 0.76
N TYR A 65 -2.04 11.27 1.82
CA TYR A 65 -2.60 11.02 3.13
C TYR A 65 -3.90 11.80 3.32
N ASN A 66 -4.90 11.14 3.90
CA ASN A 66 -6.10 11.80 4.40
C ASN A 66 -6.64 11.02 5.58
N ILE A 67 -7.09 11.74 6.64
CA ILE A 67 -7.70 11.12 7.82
C ILE A 67 -8.99 10.34 7.47
N ASN A 68 -9.70 10.82 6.43
CA ASN A 68 -10.85 10.13 5.84
C ASN A 68 -10.42 9.54 4.49
N PRO A 69 -9.96 8.28 4.46
CA PRO A 69 -9.48 7.66 3.24
C PRO A 69 -10.63 7.48 2.24
N ASN A 70 -10.29 7.59 0.96
CA ASN A 70 -11.20 7.30 -0.14
C ASN A 70 -10.51 6.33 -1.11
N VAL A 71 -11.15 5.22 -1.37
CA VAL A 71 -10.61 4.15 -2.23
C VAL A 71 -10.32 4.66 -3.64
N TYR A 72 -11.11 5.58 -4.15
CA TYR A 72 -11.11 5.96 -5.57
C TYR A 72 -10.14 7.05 -5.95
N ASP A 73 -9.65 7.87 -5.00
CA ASP A 73 -8.84 9.07 -5.29
C ASP A 73 -7.41 8.99 -4.75
N GLY A 74 -6.96 7.81 -4.38
CA GLY A 74 -5.61 7.58 -3.85
C GLY A 74 -5.35 8.18 -2.48
N LYS A 75 -6.40 8.57 -1.77
CA LYS A 75 -6.29 9.02 -0.38
C LYS A 75 -6.33 7.84 0.57
N THR A 76 -5.28 7.66 1.33
CA THR A 76 -5.13 6.53 2.23
C THR A 76 -4.75 6.97 3.64
N ASN A 77 -5.14 6.16 4.61
CA ASN A 77 -4.77 6.28 6.01
C ASN A 77 -4.36 4.87 6.49
N LEU A 78 -3.09 4.57 6.33
CA LEU A 78 -2.52 3.29 6.76
C LEU A 78 -2.04 3.44 8.20
N LEU A 79 -2.68 2.75 9.11
CA LEU A 79 -2.35 2.65 10.53
C LEU A 79 -2.68 1.23 11.01
N PRO A 80 -1.93 0.69 11.97
CA PRO A 80 -0.74 1.24 12.63
C PRO A 80 0.54 1.20 11.76
N ALA A 81 1.60 1.87 12.23
CA ALA A 81 2.95 1.73 11.66
C ALA A 81 3.43 0.28 11.80
N GLY A 82 4.39 -0.11 10.99
CA GLY A 82 4.97 -1.45 10.99
C GLY A 82 5.01 -2.10 9.62
N TYR A 83 5.02 -3.42 9.61
CA TYR A 83 5.07 -4.18 8.37
C TYR A 83 3.69 -4.40 7.78
N TRP A 84 3.60 -4.16 6.48
CA TRP A 84 2.42 -4.36 5.66
C TRP A 84 2.76 -5.25 4.47
N LYS A 85 1.82 -6.04 4.02
CA LYS A 85 1.84 -6.68 2.71
C LYS A 85 0.98 -5.87 1.76
N TYR A 86 1.33 -5.89 0.49
CA TYR A 86 0.48 -5.35 -0.55
C TYR A 86 0.27 -6.37 -1.66
N GLU A 87 -0.91 -6.33 -2.22
CA GLU A 87 -1.34 -7.06 -3.40
C GLU A 87 -1.90 -6.06 -4.39
N VAL A 88 -1.52 -6.19 -5.65
CA VAL A 88 -1.92 -5.28 -6.72
C VAL A 88 -2.75 -6.03 -7.73
N TYR A 89 -3.99 -5.60 -7.90
CA TYR A 89 -4.94 -6.20 -8.82
C TYR A 89 -5.15 -5.30 -10.03
N GLU A 90 -5.09 -5.91 -11.21
CA GLU A 90 -5.40 -5.22 -12.45
C GLU A 90 -6.90 -5.04 -12.58
N VAL A 91 -7.32 -3.82 -12.91
CA VAL A 91 -8.71 -3.47 -13.24
C VAL A 91 -8.71 -2.83 -14.61
N SER A 92 -9.46 -3.38 -15.55
CA SER A 92 -9.56 -2.89 -16.93
C SER A 92 -10.94 -2.33 -17.25
N TRP A 93 -10.98 -1.37 -18.15
CA TRP A 93 -12.18 -0.78 -18.73
C TRP A 93 -12.20 -0.97 -20.24
N ILE A 94 -13.36 -1.33 -20.81
CA ILE A 94 -13.49 -1.41 -22.27
C ILE A 94 -13.52 -0.02 -22.89
N GLY A 95 -14.15 0.94 -22.20
CA GLY A 95 -14.27 2.33 -22.63
C GLY A 95 -13.45 3.29 -21.78
N THR A 96 -14.07 4.36 -21.33
CA THR A 96 -13.41 5.38 -20.52
C THR A 96 -13.15 4.90 -19.11
N VAL A 97 -11.91 5.02 -18.66
CA VAL A 97 -11.54 4.74 -17.26
C VAL A 97 -12.28 5.68 -16.33
N THR A 98 -13.07 5.12 -15.45
CA THR A 98 -13.86 5.87 -14.47
C THR A 98 -13.67 5.28 -13.08
N VAL A 99 -12.71 5.83 -12.33
CA VAL A 99 -12.42 5.40 -10.96
C VAL A 99 -13.33 6.17 -10.00
N SER A 100 -14.54 5.66 -9.80
CA SER A 100 -15.54 6.27 -8.93
C SER A 100 -16.51 5.24 -8.38
N SER A 101 -17.30 5.63 -7.38
CA SER A 101 -18.34 4.77 -6.82
C SER A 101 -19.29 4.25 -7.89
N GLY A 102 -19.54 2.94 -7.87
CA GLY A 102 -20.39 2.25 -8.84
C GLY A 102 -19.75 2.01 -10.21
N ASN A 103 -18.55 2.54 -10.50
CA ASN A 103 -17.84 2.33 -11.76
C ASN A 103 -16.49 1.62 -11.59
N ALA A 104 -15.93 1.63 -10.39
CA ALA A 104 -14.68 0.92 -10.08
C ALA A 104 -14.91 -0.06 -8.91
N PRO A 105 -14.35 -1.29 -8.98
CA PRO A 105 -14.40 -2.25 -7.89
C PRO A 105 -13.74 -1.70 -6.62
N ILE A 106 -14.26 -2.07 -5.46
CA ILE A 106 -13.70 -1.70 -4.15
C ILE A 106 -12.78 -2.79 -3.62
N THR A 107 -13.07 -4.05 -3.98
CA THR A 107 -12.30 -5.22 -3.57
C THR A 107 -11.96 -6.08 -4.78
N GLU A 108 -11.04 -7.02 -4.62
CA GLU A 108 -10.65 -7.98 -5.67
C GLU A 108 -11.77 -8.92 -6.10
N ASN A 109 -12.83 -9.02 -5.30
CA ASN A 109 -13.98 -9.91 -5.58
C ASN A 109 -15.20 -9.18 -6.09
N ASP A 110 -15.16 -7.85 -6.21
CA ASP A 110 -16.31 -7.09 -6.67
C ASP A 110 -16.56 -7.30 -8.16
N VAL A 111 -17.81 -7.59 -8.46
CA VAL A 111 -18.32 -7.68 -9.82
C VAL A 111 -19.36 -6.58 -10.01
N LEU A 112 -19.06 -5.61 -10.86
CA LEU A 112 -19.98 -4.52 -11.18
C LEU A 112 -20.96 -4.95 -12.26
N SER A 113 -22.24 -4.85 -11.96
CA SER A 113 -23.32 -5.21 -12.89
C SER A 113 -24.32 -4.05 -13.02
N PRO A 114 -24.88 -3.83 -14.21
CA PRO A 114 -24.54 -4.49 -15.47
C PRO A 114 -23.17 -4.08 -16.00
N ALA A 115 -22.51 -4.97 -16.74
CA ALA A 115 -21.28 -4.66 -17.44
C ALA A 115 -21.58 -3.57 -18.49
N ALA A 116 -20.84 -2.47 -18.39
CA ALA A 116 -20.91 -1.35 -19.34
C ALA A 116 -19.48 -0.81 -19.55
N ASP A 117 -19.27 -0.06 -20.61
CA ASP A 117 -17.95 0.45 -21.01
C ASP A 117 -17.28 1.28 -19.91
N THR A 118 -18.05 1.88 -18.99
CA THR A 118 -17.56 2.67 -17.85
C THR A 118 -17.33 1.84 -16.59
N LYS A 119 -17.64 0.54 -16.60
CA LYS A 119 -17.46 -0.34 -15.45
C LYS A 119 -16.11 -1.03 -15.51
N GLY A 120 -15.34 -0.89 -14.44
CA GLY A 120 -14.08 -1.59 -14.29
C GLY A 120 -14.29 -3.06 -13.93
N VAL A 121 -13.46 -3.91 -14.49
CA VAL A 121 -13.47 -5.37 -14.23
C VAL A 121 -12.13 -5.77 -13.64
N VAL A 122 -12.16 -6.43 -12.48
CA VAL A 122 -10.95 -7.00 -11.87
C VAL A 122 -10.51 -8.20 -12.69
N GLN A 123 -9.30 -8.13 -13.22
CA GLN A 123 -8.72 -9.21 -14.03
C GLN A 123 -7.94 -10.21 -13.17
N GLY A 124 -7.27 -9.75 -12.14
CA GLY A 124 -6.54 -10.61 -11.22
C GLY A 124 -5.32 -9.93 -10.58
N LEU A 125 -4.56 -10.73 -9.85
CA LEU A 125 -3.35 -10.31 -9.15
C LEU A 125 -2.17 -10.20 -10.13
N VAL A 126 -1.56 -9.02 -10.23
CA VAL A 126 -0.38 -8.78 -11.09
C VAL A 126 0.92 -8.79 -10.31
N THR A 127 0.93 -8.28 -9.09
CA THR A 127 2.13 -8.29 -8.24
C THR A 127 1.76 -8.20 -6.76
N LYS A 128 2.69 -8.63 -5.91
CA LYS A 128 2.57 -8.53 -4.45
C LYS A 128 3.93 -8.31 -3.82
N GLY A 129 3.94 -7.78 -2.61
CA GLY A 129 5.19 -7.58 -1.90
C GLY A 129 4.97 -7.08 -0.48
N LYS A 130 6.04 -6.50 0.07
CA LYS A 130 6.05 -5.98 1.45
C LYS A 130 6.36 -4.50 1.46
N MET A 131 5.78 -3.83 2.44
CA MET A 131 6.03 -2.43 2.76
C MET A 131 6.38 -2.30 4.23
N TYR A 132 7.31 -1.41 4.55
CA TYR A 132 7.55 -0.95 5.88
C TYR A 132 7.02 0.48 6.02
N LEU A 133 6.10 0.66 6.95
CA LEU A 133 5.47 1.94 7.25
C LEU A 133 6.05 2.47 8.56
N ALA A 134 6.90 3.49 8.47
CA ALA A 134 7.51 4.16 9.62
C ALA A 134 6.52 5.16 10.24
N GLU A 135 6.62 5.38 11.54
CA GLU A 135 5.90 6.49 12.18
C GLU A 135 6.53 7.83 11.81
N LYS A 136 5.69 8.84 11.54
CA LYS A 136 6.14 10.17 11.14
C LYS A 136 6.93 10.88 12.25
N ASP A 137 6.45 10.79 13.48
CA ASP A 137 7.02 11.46 14.64
C ASP A 137 7.57 10.45 15.66
N GLY A 138 7.66 9.19 15.26
CA GLY A 138 8.07 8.10 16.13
C GLY A 138 9.57 8.05 16.33
N THR A 139 9.98 8.10 17.55
CA THR A 139 11.25 7.53 17.97
C THR A 139 11.12 6.02 17.87
N GLN A 140 11.28 5.47 16.68
CA GLN A 140 11.42 4.01 16.49
C GLN A 140 12.76 3.48 17.00
N GLN A 141 13.39 4.20 17.82
CA GLN A 141 14.53 3.67 18.52
C GLN A 141 13.99 2.71 19.59
N VAL A 142 14.35 1.46 19.43
CA VAL A 142 14.49 0.58 20.58
C VAL A 142 15.39 1.37 21.52
N GLN A 143 14.82 2.04 22.50
CA GLN A 143 15.58 2.66 23.56
C GLN A 143 16.19 1.49 24.32
N TYR A 144 17.44 1.18 23.99
CA TYR A 144 18.27 0.46 24.92
C TYR A 144 18.34 1.37 26.13
N THR A 145 17.64 1.01 27.20
CA THR A 145 17.87 1.61 28.50
C THR A 145 19.36 1.49 28.76
N GLN A 146 20.11 2.57 28.60
CA GLN A 146 21.47 2.61 29.09
C GLN A 146 21.37 2.34 30.59
N ARG A 147 21.83 1.18 30.99
CA ARG A 147 22.03 0.92 32.40
C ARG A 147 23.00 1.95 32.87
N GLU A 148 22.56 2.90 33.68
CA GLU A 148 23.48 3.78 34.37
C GLU A 148 24.50 2.89 35.07
N ALA A 149 25.76 3.21 34.88
CA ALA A 149 26.81 2.55 35.62
C ALA A 149 26.49 2.71 37.12
N PRO A 150 26.51 1.65 37.92
CA PRO A 150 26.15 1.75 39.31
C PRO A 150 27.02 2.83 39.96
N SER A 151 26.37 3.82 40.57
CA SER A 151 27.01 4.97 41.20
C SER A 151 27.83 4.63 42.46
N SER A 152 27.82 3.38 42.82
CA SER A 152 28.61 2.86 43.96
C SER A 152 29.38 1.61 43.54
N THR A 153 30.68 1.67 43.74
CA THR A 153 31.61 0.55 43.59
C THR A 153 31.52 -0.40 44.79
N ASN A 154 30.33 -0.88 45.10
CA ASN A 154 30.21 -1.96 46.07
C ASN A 154 30.55 -3.29 45.38
N TYR A 155 31.88 -3.51 45.26
CA TYR A 155 32.36 -4.84 44.99
C TYR A 155 32.15 -5.67 46.27
N ILE A 156 31.33 -6.68 46.18
CA ILE A 156 31.30 -7.72 47.24
C ILE A 156 32.63 -8.46 47.10
N TYR A 157 33.59 -8.09 47.88
CA TYR A 157 34.78 -8.90 48.11
C TYR A 157 34.35 -10.15 48.89
N TYR A 158 34.35 -11.27 48.23
CA TYR A 158 34.44 -12.52 48.94
C TYR A 158 35.88 -12.59 49.47
N GLY A 159 36.07 -11.96 50.65
CA GLY A 159 37.32 -12.08 51.40
C GLY A 159 37.48 -13.54 51.83
N GLN A 160 38.69 -13.95 51.75
CA GLN A 160 39.19 -15.22 52.22
C GLN A 160 38.82 -15.49 53.67
#